data_b3d8cb13119e351b370b2016a28d1d85
#
_entry.id   b3d8cb13119e351b370b2016a28d1d85
#
_cell.length_a   1.000
_cell.length_b   1.000
_cell.length_c   1.000
_cell.angle_alpha   90.00
_cell.angle_beta   90.00
_cell.angle_gamma   90.00
#
_symmetry.space_group_name_H-M   'P 1'
#
loop_
_entity.id
_entity.type
_entity.pdbx_description
1 polymer ?
#
loop_
_entity_poly.entity_id
_entity_poly.type
_entity_poly.pdbx_seq_one_letter_code
_entity_poly.pdbx_strand_id
1 'polypeptide(L)'
;MMALGDFMAEQNNSDPAHNSAPNPVSPNTPPIMSAPVVEPVLETAVAAEKRALGWTHTARFRTTASRLDQLPQTELPEIAFVGRSNAGKSTAINMLTQQKRLAFASKTPGRTQHINLFDLGPKMVPNALFADLPGYGYAAVARGAKLRWQKVMADYLDVRRSLVGVVLMVDSRLGFTDLDHQLMSFVGPRVGNGSVKLLVLLTKSDKLNRSEGLAALASAEAVLADLATDEADVSIALFSALKKSGIGDAARVLHGWVHG
;
A
#
# COMPACT_ATOMS: atom_id res chain seq x y z
N MET A 1 -8.01 -19.44 57.46
CA MET A 1 -8.22 -18.84 58.78
C MET A 1 -9.24 -17.74 58.53
N MET A 2 -10.49 -18.13 58.72
CA MET A 2 -11.57 -17.54 59.53
C MET A 2 -11.94 -16.09 59.10
N ALA A 3 -13.14 -15.75 58.86
CA ALA A 3 -14.52 -16.18 59.09
C ALA A 3 -15.34 -14.88 59.12
N LEU A 4 -16.43 -14.91 58.37
CA LEU A 4 -17.79 -14.73 58.90
C LEU A 4 -18.19 -13.40 59.48
N GLY A 5 -19.36 -12.96 59.05
CA GLY A 5 -20.31 -12.20 59.83
C GLY A 5 -21.40 -11.53 59.01
N ASP A 6 -22.44 -12.34 58.76
CA ASP A 6 -23.83 -11.95 58.51
C ASP A 6 -24.32 -10.87 59.47
N PHE A 7 -25.26 -10.04 59.08
CA PHE A 7 -26.53 -9.92 59.84
C PHE A 7 -27.67 -9.29 59.01
N MET A 8 -28.77 -9.96 59.07
CA MET A 8 -30.11 -9.71 58.55
C MET A 8 -30.87 -8.57 59.26
N ALA A 9 -31.90 -8.12 58.62
CA ALA A 9 -33.34 -8.06 59.04
C ALA A 9 -33.96 -6.69 58.74
N GLU A 10 -34.93 -6.64 57.84
CA GLU A 10 -36.41 -6.59 58.04
C GLU A 10 -36.91 -5.31 58.75
N GLN A 11 -37.82 -4.56 58.18
CA GLN A 11 -39.29 -4.68 58.11
C GLN A 11 -39.91 -3.37 57.57
N ASN A 12 -40.79 -3.51 56.59
CA ASN A 12 -42.19 -3.09 56.52
C ASN A 12 -42.65 -1.73 57.14
N ASN A 13 -43.23 -0.84 56.30
CA ASN A 13 -44.69 -0.58 56.44
C ASN A 13 -45.24 0.41 55.38
N SER A 14 -46.28 -0.02 54.67
CA SER A 14 -47.56 0.65 54.34
C SER A 14 -47.58 2.02 53.64
N ASP A 15 -48.19 1.97 52.51
CA ASP A 15 -48.96 2.97 51.74
C ASP A 15 -49.84 3.95 52.56
N PRO A 16 -50.21 5.13 52.04
CA PRO A 16 -51.29 5.15 51.07
C PRO A 16 -51.17 6.21 49.94
N ALA A 17 -51.88 5.87 48.87
CA ALA A 17 -52.21 6.58 47.68
C ALA A 17 -52.31 8.14 47.77
N HIS A 18 -51.66 8.80 46.81
CA HIS A 18 -52.11 10.11 46.37
C HIS A 18 -52.21 10.15 44.84
N ASN A 19 -53.49 10.13 44.46
CA ASN A 19 -54.02 10.26 43.12
C ASN A 19 -53.76 11.69 42.64
N SER A 20 -52.90 11.90 41.64
CA SER A 20 -52.76 13.16 40.97
C SER A 20 -52.84 12.91 39.46
N ALA A 21 -53.91 13.43 38.87
CA ALA A 21 -54.23 13.38 37.46
C ALA A 21 -53.06 14.01 36.61
N PRO A 22 -52.85 13.46 35.41
CA PRO A 22 -51.84 14.04 34.48
C PRO A 22 -52.30 15.38 33.92
N ASN A 23 -51.49 16.40 33.99
CA ASN A 23 -51.65 17.68 33.30
C ASN A 23 -51.76 17.48 31.78
N PRO A 24 -52.62 18.22 31.08
CA PRO A 24 -52.74 18.17 29.63
C PRO A 24 -51.44 18.71 29.01
N VAL A 25 -50.82 17.90 28.20
CA VAL A 25 -49.67 18.27 27.34
C VAL A 25 -50.15 19.27 26.28
N SER A 26 -49.52 20.43 26.24
CA SER A 26 -49.71 21.46 25.22
C SER A 26 -49.41 20.94 23.83
N PRO A 27 -50.25 21.21 22.81
CA PRO A 27 -50.06 20.69 21.44
C PRO A 27 -49.20 21.63 20.58
N ASN A 28 -47.97 21.98 21.02
CA ASN A 28 -47.10 22.82 20.21
C ASN A 28 -45.63 22.45 20.38
N THR A 29 -45.31 21.17 20.16
CA THR A 29 -43.92 20.76 19.92
C THR A 29 -43.76 20.60 18.39
N PRO A 30 -42.95 21.42 17.71
CA PRO A 30 -42.71 21.22 16.29
C PRO A 30 -42.07 19.85 16.08
N PRO A 31 -42.41 19.13 14.98
CA PRO A 31 -41.79 17.84 14.69
C PRO A 31 -40.30 18.04 14.58
N ILE A 32 -39.53 17.22 15.34
CA ILE A 32 -38.10 17.11 15.18
C ILE A 32 -37.89 16.56 13.79
N MET A 33 -37.52 17.43 12.85
CA MET A 33 -37.02 17.00 11.55
C MET A 33 -35.73 16.23 11.81
N SER A 34 -35.81 14.90 11.75
CA SER A 34 -34.64 14.04 11.66
C SER A 34 -33.84 14.49 10.44
N ALA A 35 -32.62 14.94 10.68
CA ALA A 35 -31.68 15.22 9.59
C ALA A 35 -31.65 13.99 8.65
N PRO A 36 -31.61 14.19 7.32
CA PRO A 36 -31.54 13.07 6.41
C PRO A 36 -30.30 12.26 6.75
N VAL A 37 -30.51 10.97 7.02
CA VAL A 37 -29.43 9.99 7.13
C VAL A 37 -28.83 9.91 5.72
N VAL A 38 -27.70 10.58 5.51
CA VAL A 38 -26.93 10.45 4.28
C VAL A 38 -26.33 9.04 4.32
N GLU A 39 -26.98 8.10 3.66
CA GLU A 39 -26.37 6.78 3.41
C GLU A 39 -25.05 7.02 2.68
N PRO A 40 -23.95 6.34 3.09
CA PRO A 40 -22.69 6.45 2.40
C PRO A 40 -22.90 5.96 0.97
N VAL A 41 -22.84 6.88 0.00
CA VAL A 41 -22.90 6.54 -1.42
C VAL A 41 -21.70 5.66 -1.71
N LEU A 42 -21.93 4.37 -1.96
CA LEU A 42 -20.89 3.44 -2.41
C LEU A 42 -20.26 4.02 -3.68
N GLU A 43 -18.99 4.41 -3.54
CA GLU A 43 -18.25 4.97 -4.67
C GLU A 43 -18.15 3.92 -5.79
N THR A 44 -18.48 4.31 -7.00
CA THR A 44 -18.33 3.41 -8.16
C THR A 44 -16.86 3.08 -8.39
N ALA A 45 -16.56 1.86 -8.88
CA ALA A 45 -15.19 1.44 -9.20
C ALA A 45 -14.47 2.42 -10.14
N VAL A 46 -15.20 3.04 -11.07
CA VAL A 46 -14.68 4.06 -12.00
C VAL A 46 -14.31 5.35 -11.26
N ALA A 47 -15.12 5.79 -10.31
CA ALA A 47 -14.82 6.99 -9.51
C ALA A 47 -13.59 6.75 -8.60
N ALA A 48 -13.50 5.59 -7.98
CA ALA A 48 -12.35 5.17 -7.17
C ALA A 48 -11.05 5.13 -8.01
N GLU A 49 -11.10 4.57 -9.21
CA GLU A 49 -9.96 4.55 -10.13
C GLU A 49 -9.53 5.95 -10.54
N LYS A 50 -10.47 6.80 -10.93
CA LYS A 50 -10.20 8.20 -11.31
C LYS A 50 -9.56 8.97 -10.15
N ARG A 51 -10.04 8.79 -8.93
CA ARG A 51 -9.49 9.42 -7.72
C ARG A 51 -8.06 8.93 -7.49
N ALA A 52 -7.81 7.63 -7.53
CA ALA A 52 -6.51 7.02 -7.33
C ALA A 52 -5.49 7.49 -8.39
N LEU A 53 -5.87 7.50 -9.66
CA LEU A 53 -5.03 8.05 -10.72
C LEU A 53 -4.76 9.54 -10.53
N GLY A 54 -5.79 10.33 -10.18
CA GLY A 54 -5.61 11.75 -9.88
C GLY A 54 -4.59 11.98 -8.76
N TRP A 55 -4.58 11.13 -7.74
CA TRP A 55 -3.60 11.20 -6.66
C TRP A 55 -2.18 10.82 -7.15
N THR A 56 -2.01 9.73 -7.90
CA THR A 56 -0.68 9.37 -8.42
C THR A 56 -0.12 10.43 -9.38
N HIS A 57 -0.96 11.16 -10.11
CA HIS A 57 -0.55 12.26 -11.00
C HIS A 57 0.00 13.47 -10.25
N THR A 58 -0.21 13.59 -8.93
CA THR A 58 0.37 14.65 -8.11
C THR A 58 1.86 14.45 -7.81
N ALA A 59 2.45 13.31 -8.21
CA ALA A 59 3.82 12.96 -7.92
C ALA A 59 4.82 14.02 -8.38
N ARG A 60 5.79 14.37 -7.52
CA ARG A 60 6.84 15.36 -7.78
C ARG A 60 8.16 14.87 -7.24
N PHE A 61 9.24 15.15 -7.96
CA PHE A 61 10.57 14.84 -7.45
C PHE A 61 10.84 15.57 -6.14
N ARG A 62 11.28 14.82 -5.13
CA ARG A 62 11.66 15.33 -3.81
C ARG A 62 13.17 15.40 -3.64
N THR A 63 13.84 14.25 -3.73
CA THR A 63 15.28 14.14 -3.53
C THR A 63 15.82 12.83 -4.07
N THR A 64 17.15 12.74 -4.15
CA THR A 64 17.88 11.51 -4.45
C THR A 64 18.91 11.25 -3.35
N ALA A 65 19.12 9.99 -3.00
CA ALA A 65 20.06 9.55 -1.97
C ALA A 65 20.86 8.34 -2.42
N SER A 66 22.15 8.32 -2.10
CA SER A 66 23.06 7.17 -2.35
C SER A 66 23.15 6.24 -1.14
N ARG A 67 22.73 6.71 0.04
CA ARG A 67 22.77 6.01 1.31
C ARG A 67 21.49 6.30 2.11
N LEU A 68 21.15 5.41 3.04
CA LEU A 68 19.93 5.52 3.83
C LEU A 68 19.95 6.72 4.78
N ASP A 69 21.10 7.08 5.32
CA ASP A 69 21.26 8.23 6.23
C ASP A 69 21.04 9.60 5.55
N GLN A 70 21.04 9.61 4.21
CA GLN A 70 20.72 10.79 3.40
C GLN A 70 19.21 10.95 3.14
N LEU A 71 18.43 9.91 3.41
CA LEU A 71 16.98 9.96 3.24
C LEU A 71 16.34 10.80 4.35
N PRO A 72 15.38 11.66 4.02
CA PRO A 72 14.68 12.43 5.04
C PRO A 72 13.92 11.49 5.99
N GLN A 73 13.98 11.79 7.28
CA GLN A 73 13.08 11.19 8.24
C GLN A 73 11.68 11.79 8.07
N THR A 74 10.66 10.95 8.06
CA THR A 74 9.29 11.37 7.79
C THR A 74 8.30 10.34 8.35
N GLU A 75 7.13 10.82 8.74
CA GLU A 75 5.98 10.00 9.11
C GLU A 75 5.04 9.76 7.90
N LEU A 76 5.33 10.36 6.75
CA LEU A 76 4.53 10.14 5.55
C LEU A 76 4.66 8.68 5.10
N PRO A 77 3.54 7.99 4.81
CA PRO A 77 3.56 6.65 4.28
C PRO A 77 4.35 6.59 2.97
N GLU A 78 5.25 5.62 2.88
CA GLU A 78 6.18 5.47 1.77
C GLU A 78 5.94 4.15 1.04
N ILE A 79 5.82 4.20 -0.28
CA ILE A 79 5.64 3.05 -1.15
C ILE A 79 6.90 2.89 -2.00
N ALA A 80 7.59 1.76 -1.85
CA ALA A 80 8.84 1.49 -2.56
C ALA A 80 8.59 0.67 -3.84
N PHE A 81 9.16 1.12 -4.95
CA PHE A 81 9.20 0.39 -6.21
C PHE A 81 10.54 -0.35 -6.33
N VAL A 82 10.46 -1.66 -6.45
CA VAL A 82 11.61 -2.57 -6.55
C VAL A 82 11.48 -3.48 -7.76
N GLY A 83 12.58 -4.03 -8.22
CA GLY A 83 12.57 -4.98 -9.33
C GLY A 83 13.91 -5.06 -10.02
N ARG A 84 14.08 -6.10 -10.83
CA ARG A 84 15.29 -6.27 -11.64
C ARG A 84 15.52 -5.10 -12.59
N SER A 85 16.77 -4.89 -12.93
CA SER A 85 17.13 -4.01 -14.04
C SER A 85 16.35 -4.43 -15.29
N ASN A 86 15.73 -3.47 -15.97
CA ASN A 86 14.86 -3.67 -17.13
C ASN A 86 13.53 -4.42 -16.88
N ALA A 87 13.12 -4.63 -15.64
CA ALA A 87 11.78 -5.12 -15.32
C ALA A 87 10.64 -4.11 -15.64
N GLY A 88 10.98 -2.89 -16.01
CA GLY A 88 9.99 -1.87 -16.38
C GLY A 88 9.64 -0.88 -15.25
N LYS A 89 10.38 -0.87 -14.14
CA LYS A 89 10.11 -0.06 -12.94
C LYS A 89 9.90 1.43 -13.24
N SER A 90 10.90 2.12 -13.80
CA SER A 90 10.77 3.54 -14.11
C SER A 90 9.69 3.84 -15.15
N THR A 91 9.43 2.89 -16.06
CA THR A 91 8.32 3.00 -17.01
C THR A 91 6.98 2.92 -16.29
N ALA A 92 6.82 2.00 -15.34
CA ALA A 92 5.59 1.86 -14.57
C ALA A 92 5.34 3.10 -13.69
N ILE A 93 6.37 3.61 -12.98
CA ILE A 93 6.27 4.87 -12.22
C ILE A 93 5.80 6.01 -13.12
N ASN A 94 6.43 6.19 -14.28
CA ASN A 94 6.07 7.24 -15.23
C ASN A 94 4.63 7.08 -15.77
N MET A 95 4.17 5.84 -15.97
CA MET A 95 2.80 5.57 -16.40
C MET A 95 1.77 5.86 -15.31
N LEU A 96 2.02 5.40 -14.08
CA LEU A 96 1.18 5.67 -12.91
C LEU A 96 1.05 7.17 -12.62
N THR A 97 2.15 7.90 -12.76
CA THR A 97 2.20 9.35 -12.49
C THR A 97 1.82 10.21 -13.69
N GLN A 98 1.59 9.59 -14.86
CA GLN A 98 1.34 10.28 -16.13
C GLN A 98 2.45 11.28 -16.52
N GLN A 99 3.69 11.03 -16.08
CA GLN A 99 4.84 11.88 -16.34
C GLN A 99 5.90 11.13 -17.16
N LYS A 100 6.34 11.71 -18.28
CA LYS A 100 7.26 11.00 -19.20
C LYS A 100 8.68 10.80 -18.66
N ARG A 101 9.11 11.58 -17.65
CA ARG A 101 10.49 11.63 -17.16
C ARG A 101 10.58 11.88 -15.64
N LEU A 102 9.59 11.49 -14.86
CA LEU A 102 9.68 11.60 -13.40
C LEU A 102 10.73 10.62 -12.88
N ALA A 103 10.60 9.34 -13.21
CA ALA A 103 11.62 8.34 -12.98
C ALA A 103 12.47 8.13 -14.23
N PHE A 104 13.79 8.18 -14.07
CA PHE A 104 14.71 8.04 -15.21
C PHE A 104 14.94 6.56 -15.53
N ALA A 105 14.35 6.10 -16.65
CA ALA A 105 14.70 4.82 -17.25
C ALA A 105 16.08 4.98 -17.94
N SER A 106 17.16 4.61 -17.26
CA SER A 106 18.48 4.58 -17.90
C SER A 106 18.56 3.37 -18.84
N LYS A 107 18.87 3.63 -20.11
CA LYS A 107 19.26 2.58 -21.07
C LYS A 107 20.67 2.06 -20.78
N THR A 108 21.46 2.82 -20.02
CA THR A 108 22.81 2.42 -19.62
C THR A 108 22.71 1.72 -18.28
N PRO A 109 22.98 0.43 -18.24
CA PRO A 109 22.89 -0.38 -17.04
C PRO A 109 23.89 0.07 -15.98
N GLY A 110 23.49 -0.04 -14.68
CA GLY A 110 24.36 0.32 -13.55
C GLY A 110 24.39 1.83 -13.22
N ARG A 111 23.61 2.68 -13.91
CA ARG A 111 23.64 4.13 -13.70
C ARG A 111 22.74 4.59 -12.54
N THR A 112 21.68 3.85 -12.21
CA THR A 112 20.82 4.20 -11.08
C THR A 112 21.28 3.44 -9.85
N GLN A 113 22.21 4.05 -9.11
CA GLN A 113 22.70 3.54 -7.81
C GLN A 113 22.05 4.30 -6.64
N HIS A 114 21.05 5.13 -6.95
CA HIS A 114 20.45 6.05 -6.01
C HIS A 114 18.98 5.70 -5.78
N ILE A 115 18.51 5.97 -4.57
CA ILE A 115 17.10 5.97 -4.21
C ILE A 115 16.54 7.34 -4.58
N ASN A 116 15.48 7.39 -5.38
CA ASN A 116 14.78 8.63 -5.67
C ASN A 116 13.46 8.67 -4.93
N LEU A 117 13.20 9.76 -4.22
CA LEU A 117 11.92 9.98 -3.55
C LEU A 117 11.08 10.99 -4.32
N PHE A 118 9.78 10.72 -4.37
CA PHE A 118 8.77 11.58 -4.97
C PHE A 118 7.67 11.85 -3.96
N ASP A 119 7.30 13.12 -3.79
CA ASP A 119 6.14 13.54 -3.01
C ASP A 119 4.86 13.26 -3.76
N LEU A 120 3.83 12.76 -3.07
CA LEU A 120 2.46 12.68 -3.56
C LEU A 120 1.55 13.45 -2.62
N GLY A 121 0.54 14.10 -3.17
CA GLY A 121 -0.47 14.81 -2.40
C GLY A 121 -1.05 15.99 -3.16
N PRO A 122 -2.35 16.28 -2.97
CA PRO A 122 -3.04 17.38 -3.63
C PRO A 122 -2.54 18.74 -3.11
N LYS A 123 -2.74 19.78 -3.92
CA LYS A 123 -2.44 21.18 -3.57
C LYS A 123 -1.01 21.41 -3.03
N MET A 124 -0.04 20.67 -3.54
CA MET A 124 1.37 20.76 -3.12
C MET A 124 1.64 20.37 -1.65
N VAL A 125 0.68 19.76 -0.96
CA VAL A 125 0.84 19.23 0.39
C VAL A 125 1.08 17.72 0.31
N PRO A 126 2.30 17.23 0.62
CA PRO A 126 2.58 15.80 0.57
C PRO A 126 1.78 15.03 1.62
N ASN A 127 1.18 13.91 1.22
CA ASN A 127 0.52 12.95 2.11
C ASN A 127 1.08 11.54 1.96
N ALA A 128 1.98 11.30 1.00
CA ALA A 128 2.71 10.05 0.83
C ALA A 128 3.99 10.27 0.02
N LEU A 129 4.82 9.22 -0.04
CA LEU A 129 6.04 9.17 -0.84
C LEU A 129 6.04 7.94 -1.75
N PHE A 130 6.53 8.13 -2.98
CA PHE A 130 7.06 7.02 -3.79
C PHE A 130 8.58 7.00 -3.68
N ALA A 131 9.13 5.79 -3.54
CA ALA A 131 10.56 5.56 -3.54
C ALA A 131 10.93 4.66 -4.74
N ASP A 132 11.70 5.20 -5.69
CA ASP A 132 12.26 4.44 -6.81
C ASP A 132 13.62 3.89 -6.38
N LEU A 133 13.67 2.60 -6.05
CA LEU A 133 14.89 1.94 -5.60
C LEU A 133 15.71 1.47 -6.81
N PRO A 134 17.05 1.37 -6.67
CA PRO A 134 17.90 0.87 -7.75
C PRO A 134 17.49 -0.52 -8.21
N GLY A 135 17.49 -0.75 -9.54
CA GLY A 135 17.21 -2.09 -10.10
C GLY A 135 18.34 -3.08 -9.81
N TYR A 136 18.00 -4.32 -9.47
CA TYR A 136 18.98 -5.40 -9.21
C TYR A 136 19.24 -6.30 -10.44
N GLY A 137 20.24 -7.21 -10.31
CA GLY A 137 20.49 -8.26 -11.30
C GLY A 137 21.23 -7.81 -12.56
N TYR A 138 21.95 -6.69 -12.51
CA TYR A 138 22.76 -6.29 -13.63
C TYR A 138 24.13 -6.99 -13.63
N ALA A 139 24.44 -7.72 -14.70
CA ALA A 139 25.60 -8.61 -14.80
C ALA A 139 26.96 -7.87 -14.87
N ALA A 140 26.99 -6.65 -15.42
CA ALA A 140 28.23 -5.91 -15.64
C ALA A 140 28.67 -5.03 -14.45
N VAL A 141 28.06 -5.17 -13.27
CA VAL A 141 28.44 -4.43 -12.07
C VAL A 141 29.52 -5.20 -11.31
N ALA A 142 30.60 -4.53 -10.90
CA ALA A 142 31.63 -5.13 -10.06
C ALA A 142 31.05 -5.77 -8.79
N ARG A 143 31.57 -6.93 -8.40
CA ARG A 143 31.05 -7.72 -7.26
C ARG A 143 30.87 -6.90 -5.98
N GLY A 144 31.80 -6.00 -5.68
CA GLY A 144 31.74 -5.13 -4.50
C GLY A 144 30.60 -4.10 -4.55
N ALA A 145 30.25 -3.59 -5.74
CA ALA A 145 29.12 -2.68 -5.91
C ALA A 145 27.79 -3.44 -5.80
N LYS A 146 27.72 -4.68 -6.28
CA LYS A 146 26.55 -5.55 -6.14
C LYS A 146 26.26 -5.84 -4.66
N LEU A 147 27.27 -6.17 -3.87
CA LEU A 147 27.12 -6.45 -2.43
C LEU A 147 26.67 -5.20 -1.66
N ARG A 148 27.27 -4.02 -1.96
CA ARG A 148 26.82 -2.76 -1.34
C ARG A 148 25.38 -2.45 -1.66
N TRP A 149 24.99 -2.64 -2.91
CA TRP A 149 23.62 -2.43 -3.34
C TRP A 149 22.63 -3.36 -2.62
N GLN A 150 22.96 -4.67 -2.54
CA GLN A 150 22.15 -5.64 -1.82
C GLN A 150 21.97 -5.24 -0.35
N LYS A 151 23.06 -4.77 0.29
CA LYS A 151 23.00 -4.30 1.67
C LYS A 151 22.08 -3.07 1.81
N VAL A 152 22.23 -2.05 0.97
CA VAL A 152 21.38 -0.85 1.02
C VAL A 152 19.91 -1.21 0.80
N MET A 153 19.62 -2.15 -0.09
CA MET A 153 18.24 -2.60 -0.36
C MET A 153 17.66 -3.36 0.85
N ALA A 154 18.45 -4.31 1.40
CA ALA A 154 18.04 -5.07 2.57
C ALA A 154 17.80 -4.14 3.76
N ASP A 155 18.76 -3.27 4.06
CA ASP A 155 18.65 -2.30 5.15
C ASP A 155 17.44 -1.37 4.95
N TYR A 156 17.17 -0.93 3.70
CA TYR A 156 16.01 -0.10 3.41
C TYR A 156 14.70 -0.84 3.69
N LEU A 157 14.55 -2.05 3.19
CA LEU A 157 13.32 -2.84 3.33
C LEU A 157 13.08 -3.29 4.78
N ASP A 158 14.14 -3.50 5.54
CA ASP A 158 14.07 -3.93 6.93
C ASP A 158 13.78 -2.76 7.89
N VAL A 159 14.56 -1.66 7.80
CA VAL A 159 14.55 -0.62 8.85
C VAL A 159 13.74 0.63 8.52
N ARG A 160 13.31 0.84 7.26
CA ARG A 160 12.57 2.07 6.90
C ARG A 160 11.18 2.08 7.54
N ARG A 161 10.99 2.93 8.56
CA ARG A 161 9.74 2.98 9.35
C ARG A 161 8.55 3.55 8.57
N SER A 162 8.79 4.52 7.69
CA SER A 162 7.77 5.10 6.83
C SER A 162 7.28 4.16 5.72
N LEU A 163 7.96 3.02 5.47
CA LEU A 163 7.60 2.06 4.44
C LEU A 163 6.32 1.32 4.83
N VAL A 164 5.25 1.56 4.07
CA VAL A 164 3.93 0.91 4.23
C VAL A 164 3.62 -0.09 3.13
N GLY A 165 4.35 -0.03 2.00
CA GLY A 165 4.11 -0.93 0.88
C GLY A 165 5.29 -1.06 -0.07
N VAL A 166 5.37 -2.22 -0.72
CA VAL A 166 6.37 -2.55 -1.73
C VAL A 166 5.68 -2.96 -3.02
N VAL A 167 6.07 -2.34 -4.12
CA VAL A 167 5.66 -2.73 -5.48
C VAL A 167 6.82 -3.48 -6.13
N LEU A 168 6.69 -4.79 -6.25
CA LEU A 168 7.68 -5.66 -6.89
C LEU A 168 7.37 -5.81 -8.38
N MET A 169 8.30 -5.39 -9.23
CA MET A 169 8.18 -5.46 -10.68
C MET A 169 8.85 -6.72 -11.20
N VAL A 170 8.05 -7.67 -11.69
CA VAL A 170 8.49 -8.94 -12.28
C VAL A 170 8.18 -8.95 -13.77
N ASP A 171 9.15 -9.28 -14.62
CA ASP A 171 8.89 -9.47 -16.06
C ASP A 171 8.05 -10.73 -16.24
N SER A 172 6.82 -10.59 -16.72
CA SER A 172 5.84 -11.67 -16.82
C SER A 172 6.28 -12.85 -17.68
N ARG A 173 7.26 -12.66 -18.56
CA ARG A 173 7.83 -13.71 -19.41
C ARG A 173 8.86 -14.57 -18.69
N LEU A 174 9.49 -14.02 -17.66
CA LEU A 174 10.59 -14.66 -16.93
C LEU A 174 10.13 -15.26 -15.59
N GLY A 175 9.04 -14.72 -15.03
CA GLY A 175 8.63 -15.04 -13.68
C GLY A 175 9.62 -14.56 -12.61
N PHE A 176 9.48 -15.10 -11.42
CA PHE A 176 10.37 -14.80 -10.29
C PHE A 176 11.75 -15.41 -10.51
N THR A 177 12.78 -14.65 -10.16
CA THR A 177 14.17 -15.07 -10.21
C THR A 177 14.73 -15.20 -8.79
N ASP A 178 15.89 -15.87 -8.64
CA ASP A 178 16.56 -16.00 -7.34
C ASP A 178 16.74 -14.67 -6.61
N LEU A 179 16.95 -13.58 -7.36
CA LEU A 179 17.08 -12.24 -6.77
C LEU A 179 15.73 -11.67 -6.31
N ASP A 180 14.62 -12.02 -6.97
CA ASP A 180 13.29 -11.67 -6.52
C ASP A 180 12.95 -12.45 -5.24
N HIS A 181 13.27 -13.74 -5.17
CA HIS A 181 13.15 -14.56 -3.96
C HIS A 181 14.01 -14.01 -2.81
N GLN A 182 15.25 -13.61 -3.09
CA GLN A 182 16.10 -12.98 -2.09
C GLN A 182 15.52 -11.66 -1.58
N LEU A 183 14.95 -10.82 -2.46
CA LEU A 183 14.28 -9.59 -2.04
C LEU A 183 13.07 -9.90 -1.16
N MET A 184 12.26 -10.89 -1.53
CA MET A 184 11.11 -11.31 -0.74
C MET A 184 11.52 -11.83 0.64
N SER A 185 12.69 -12.48 0.79
CA SER A 185 13.20 -12.91 2.10
C SER A 185 13.51 -11.74 3.04
N PHE A 186 13.85 -10.56 2.52
CA PHE A 186 14.06 -9.35 3.32
C PHE A 186 12.76 -8.66 3.73
N VAL A 187 11.77 -8.58 2.83
CA VAL A 187 10.51 -7.90 3.13
C VAL A 187 9.44 -8.83 3.70
N GLY A 188 9.57 -10.14 3.48
CA GLY A 188 8.59 -11.16 3.84
C GLY A 188 8.14 -11.11 5.31
N PRO A 189 9.04 -11.00 6.30
CA PRO A 189 8.61 -10.88 7.69
C PRO A 189 7.69 -9.69 7.97
N ARG A 190 7.92 -8.56 7.29
CA ARG A 190 7.09 -7.36 7.42
C ARG A 190 5.78 -7.47 6.64
N VAL A 191 5.76 -8.22 5.55
CA VAL A 191 4.53 -8.53 4.80
C VAL A 191 3.67 -9.50 5.61
N GLY A 192 4.26 -10.58 6.12
CA GLY A 192 3.53 -11.60 6.88
C GLY A 192 2.91 -11.09 8.19
N ASN A 193 3.46 -10.04 8.81
CA ASN A 193 2.89 -9.41 10.00
C ASN A 193 2.04 -8.15 9.68
N GLY A 194 1.69 -7.92 8.42
CA GLY A 194 0.83 -6.82 8.00
C GLY A 194 1.44 -5.41 8.06
N SER A 195 2.70 -5.26 8.54
CA SER A 195 3.30 -3.92 8.66
C SER A 195 3.74 -3.31 7.34
N VAL A 196 3.90 -4.13 6.29
CA VAL A 196 4.18 -3.71 4.92
C VAL A 196 3.30 -4.50 3.97
N LYS A 197 2.64 -3.83 3.05
CA LYS A 197 1.81 -4.44 2.02
C LYS A 197 2.64 -4.75 0.77
N LEU A 198 2.25 -5.75 -0.02
CA LEU A 198 2.98 -6.18 -1.21
C LEU A 198 2.07 -6.17 -2.44
N LEU A 199 2.48 -5.45 -3.49
CA LEU A 199 1.88 -5.55 -4.82
C LEU A 199 2.92 -6.10 -5.80
N VAL A 200 2.63 -7.24 -6.42
CA VAL A 200 3.45 -7.76 -7.52
C VAL A 200 2.83 -7.35 -8.84
N LEU A 201 3.58 -6.59 -9.63
CA LEU A 201 3.20 -6.23 -10.99
C LEU A 201 3.94 -7.11 -11.99
N LEU A 202 3.22 -8.01 -12.64
CA LEU A 202 3.72 -8.85 -13.74
C LEU A 202 3.77 -7.99 -15.01
N THR A 203 4.92 -7.36 -15.22
CA THR A 203 5.14 -6.36 -16.27
C THR A 203 5.28 -6.97 -17.65
N LYS A 204 5.16 -6.13 -18.69
CA LYS A 204 5.25 -6.54 -20.11
C LYS A 204 4.23 -7.60 -20.50
N SER A 205 3.07 -7.60 -19.85
CA SER A 205 1.98 -8.56 -20.14
C SER A 205 1.45 -8.45 -21.58
N ASP A 206 1.76 -7.37 -22.30
CA ASP A 206 1.52 -7.24 -23.73
C ASP A 206 2.29 -8.24 -24.60
N LYS A 207 3.30 -8.90 -24.07
CA LYS A 207 4.10 -9.95 -24.71
C LYS A 207 3.53 -11.36 -24.53
N LEU A 208 2.49 -11.49 -23.73
CA LEU A 208 1.83 -12.75 -23.44
C LEU A 208 0.47 -12.81 -24.15
N ASN A 209 0.07 -13.99 -24.58
CA ASN A 209 -1.31 -14.26 -24.91
C ASN A 209 -2.15 -14.48 -23.63
N ARG A 210 -3.46 -14.70 -23.78
CA ARG A 210 -4.37 -14.84 -22.64
C ARG A 210 -4.03 -16.03 -21.74
N SER A 211 -3.70 -17.18 -22.35
CA SER A 211 -3.37 -18.41 -21.59
C SER A 211 -2.05 -18.24 -20.83
N GLU A 212 -1.03 -17.67 -21.49
CA GLU A 212 0.26 -17.38 -20.85
C GLU A 212 0.11 -16.38 -19.72
N GLY A 213 -0.75 -15.36 -19.87
CA GLY A 213 -1.04 -14.39 -18.81
C GLY A 213 -1.67 -15.04 -17.59
N LEU A 214 -2.63 -15.95 -17.78
CA LEU A 214 -3.24 -16.70 -16.68
C LEU A 214 -2.23 -17.65 -16.02
N ALA A 215 -1.39 -18.32 -16.79
CA ALA A 215 -0.33 -19.17 -16.27
C ALA A 215 0.70 -18.36 -15.43
N ALA A 216 1.06 -17.17 -15.91
CA ALA A 216 1.96 -16.26 -15.17
C ALA A 216 1.36 -15.82 -13.83
N LEU A 217 0.05 -15.51 -13.79
CA LEU A 217 -0.66 -15.18 -12.53
C LEU A 217 -0.64 -16.38 -11.58
N ALA A 218 -1.05 -17.56 -12.04
CA ALA A 218 -1.08 -18.76 -11.19
C ALA A 218 0.31 -19.14 -10.65
N SER A 219 1.36 -18.98 -11.48
CA SER A 219 2.75 -19.21 -11.05
C SER A 219 3.18 -18.19 -9.98
N ALA A 220 2.77 -16.94 -10.13
CA ALA A 220 3.07 -15.90 -9.15
C ALA A 220 2.31 -16.12 -7.82
N GLU A 221 1.05 -16.51 -7.88
CA GLU A 221 0.25 -16.88 -6.70
C GLU A 221 0.91 -18.03 -5.93
N ALA A 222 1.38 -19.06 -6.63
CA ALA A 222 2.07 -20.19 -5.99
C ALA A 222 3.37 -19.76 -5.28
N VAL A 223 4.13 -18.83 -5.86
CA VAL A 223 5.35 -18.29 -5.22
C VAL A 223 5.03 -17.46 -3.98
N LEU A 224 3.91 -16.76 -3.97
CA LEU A 224 3.53 -15.86 -2.88
C LEU A 224 2.70 -16.54 -1.79
N ALA A 225 2.30 -17.80 -1.99
CA ALA A 225 1.48 -18.55 -1.04
C ALA A 225 2.09 -18.61 0.37
N ASP A 226 3.41 -18.72 0.46
CA ASP A 226 4.13 -18.77 1.75
C ASP A 226 4.12 -17.42 2.50
N LEU A 227 3.78 -16.31 1.83
CA LEU A 227 3.64 -14.99 2.45
C LEU A 227 2.19 -14.69 2.86
N ALA A 228 1.24 -15.52 2.43
CA ALA A 228 -0.18 -15.33 2.71
C ALA A 228 -0.49 -15.76 4.15
N THR A 229 -0.59 -14.80 5.05
CA THR A 229 -1.09 -14.94 6.41
C THR A 229 -2.41 -14.19 6.55
N ASP A 230 -3.13 -14.35 7.65
CA ASP A 230 -4.37 -13.60 7.91
C ASP A 230 -4.15 -12.08 7.99
N GLU A 231 -2.93 -11.63 8.27
CA GLU A 231 -2.54 -10.23 8.41
C GLU A 231 -1.93 -9.64 7.12
N ALA A 232 -1.50 -10.51 6.19
CA ALA A 232 -0.77 -10.08 5.00
C ALA A 232 -1.70 -9.46 3.94
N ASP A 233 -1.35 -8.27 3.46
CA ASP A 233 -1.98 -7.64 2.30
C ASP A 233 -1.06 -7.86 1.08
N VAL A 234 -1.37 -8.89 0.29
CA VAL A 234 -0.62 -9.28 -0.91
C VAL A 234 -1.54 -9.24 -2.13
N SER A 235 -1.15 -8.50 -3.14
CA SER A 235 -1.88 -8.36 -4.39
C SER A 235 -0.99 -8.66 -5.59
N ILE A 236 -1.57 -9.21 -6.66
CA ILE A 236 -0.89 -9.50 -7.92
C ILE A 236 -1.70 -8.95 -9.08
N ALA A 237 -1.05 -8.34 -10.05
CA ALA A 237 -1.72 -7.85 -11.26
C ALA A 237 -0.84 -7.96 -12.51
N LEU A 238 -1.46 -8.24 -13.66
CA LEU A 238 -0.83 -8.06 -14.97
C LEU A 238 -0.70 -6.56 -15.27
N PHE A 239 0.46 -6.17 -15.77
CA PHE A 239 0.75 -4.77 -16.07
C PHE A 239 1.40 -4.61 -17.45
N SER A 240 0.86 -3.72 -18.27
CA SER A 240 1.48 -3.32 -19.53
C SER A 240 1.48 -1.80 -19.70
N ALA A 241 2.66 -1.21 -19.68
CA ALA A 241 2.84 0.20 -20.02
C ALA A 241 2.49 0.47 -21.49
N LEU A 242 2.76 -0.47 -22.40
CA LEU A 242 2.51 -0.32 -23.83
C LEU A 242 1.00 -0.29 -24.14
N LYS A 243 0.24 -1.23 -23.58
CA LYS A 243 -1.21 -1.33 -23.75
C LYS A 243 -1.99 -0.51 -22.73
N LYS A 244 -1.31 0.13 -21.79
CA LYS A 244 -1.90 0.89 -20.66
C LYS A 244 -2.89 0.06 -19.83
N SER A 245 -2.65 -1.25 -19.68
CA SER A 245 -3.47 -2.15 -18.86
C SER A 245 -2.89 -2.33 -17.47
N GLY A 246 -3.77 -2.51 -16.46
CA GLY A 246 -3.40 -2.68 -15.04
C GLY A 246 -2.95 -1.40 -14.33
N ILE A 247 -2.98 -0.23 -15.00
CA ILE A 247 -2.54 1.05 -14.40
C ILE A 247 -3.54 1.52 -13.36
N GLY A 248 -4.84 1.48 -13.70
CA GLY A 248 -5.92 1.88 -12.79
C GLY A 248 -6.00 0.96 -11.56
N ASP A 249 -5.87 -0.36 -11.77
CA ASP A 249 -5.86 -1.34 -10.68
C ASP A 249 -4.69 -1.10 -9.73
N ALA A 250 -3.47 -0.95 -10.27
CA ALA A 250 -2.31 -0.62 -9.46
C ALA A 250 -2.51 0.70 -8.70
N ALA A 251 -3.00 1.76 -9.36
CA ALA A 251 -3.24 3.04 -8.70
C ALA A 251 -4.25 2.91 -7.54
N ARG A 252 -5.34 2.12 -7.71
CA ARG A 252 -6.33 1.88 -6.64
C ARG A 252 -5.70 1.17 -5.44
N VAL A 253 -4.89 0.14 -5.67
CA VAL A 253 -4.18 -0.57 -4.60
C VAL A 253 -3.28 0.40 -3.83
N LEU A 254 -2.42 1.17 -4.53
CA LEU A 254 -1.49 2.12 -3.90
C LEU A 254 -2.22 3.23 -3.15
N HIS A 255 -3.33 3.73 -3.70
CA HIS A 255 -4.16 4.74 -3.04
C HIS A 255 -4.81 4.18 -1.76
N GLY A 256 -5.32 2.93 -1.81
CA GLY A 256 -5.89 2.25 -0.66
C GLY A 256 -4.88 2.04 0.47
N TRP A 257 -3.59 1.80 0.16
CA TRP A 257 -2.55 1.66 1.20
C TRP A 257 -2.30 2.92 2.01
N VAL A 258 -2.64 4.07 1.46
CA VAL A 258 -2.39 5.38 2.09
C VAL A 258 -3.66 5.98 2.70
N HIS A 259 -4.84 5.69 2.12
CA HIS A 259 -6.09 6.38 2.46
C HIS A 259 -7.21 5.43 2.92
N GLY A 260 -6.95 4.10 2.89
CA GLY A 260 -7.90 3.05 3.30
C GLY A 260 -7.90 2.77 4.78
#